data_0fde1ecf5541a39c6ef543e4bdfc5d55
#
_entry.id   0fde1ecf5541a39c6ef543e4bdfc5d55
#
_cell.length_a   1.000
_cell.length_b   1.000
_cell.length_c   1.000
_cell.angle_alpha   90.00
_cell.angle_beta   90.00
_cell.angle_gamma   90.00
#
_symmetry.space_group_name_H-M   'P 1'
#
loop_
_entity.id
_entity.type
_entity.pdbx_description
1 polymer ?
#
loop_
_entity_poly.entity_id
_entity_poly.type
_entity_poly.pdbx_seq_one_letter_code
_entity_poly.pdbx_strand_id
1 'polypeptide(L)'
;MRKQAIQFKAIWLISAVCSWGVAAITALPSSASPLAEAPLVPVDLAQTRISPPVPPLPTPLPAPQAPAIDGIVGLLPEPTDDIGIGHLRPRDLSFLNSPDWADSPYLTANWLQAAAIPIYIEPNGSHWGWIVNGWLVPNGQTPLALGRDASFSMLQTYYALFSFPVTEIRQDGWFQFQYTPVGNAWAHIDHLNLGSLDLAVETWENRFLDMGWVEYRQHGLSQSLNSAPNSNSGNILGLIGPNSFIEPLAFNGDWMQVRVTQPAEGCTVLPGAATQEGWMRWRNDDDGSLVWFPPKGC
;
A
#
# COMPACT_ATOMS: atom_id res chain seq x y z
N MET A 1 -31.77 42.30 18.79
CA MET A 1 -33.05 41.93 18.14
C MET A 1 -33.12 42.50 16.75
N ARG A 2 -32.91 41.72 15.72
CA ARG A 2 -33.29 42.01 14.32
C ARG A 2 -33.49 40.66 13.62
N LYS A 3 -34.76 40.39 13.30
CA LYS A 3 -35.20 39.25 12.49
C LYS A 3 -34.97 39.60 11.02
N GLN A 4 -34.26 38.78 10.27
CA GLN A 4 -34.27 38.82 8.80
C GLN A 4 -35.12 37.66 8.28
N ALA A 5 -36.13 38.04 7.49
CA ALA A 5 -37.01 37.13 6.79
C ALA A 5 -36.40 36.70 5.47
N ILE A 6 -36.38 35.37 5.22
CA ILE A 6 -35.96 34.79 3.96
C ILE A 6 -37.21 34.59 3.11
N GLN A 7 -37.23 35.24 1.95
CA GLN A 7 -38.26 35.09 0.93
C GLN A 7 -37.99 33.84 0.06
N PHE A 8 -38.99 32.95 -0.01
CA PHE A 8 -39.03 31.87 -1.02
C PHE A 8 -39.56 32.44 -2.35
N LYS A 9 -38.77 32.27 -3.43
CA LYS A 9 -39.24 32.45 -4.81
C LYS A 9 -39.61 31.08 -5.38
N ALA A 10 -40.88 30.95 -5.72
CA ALA A 10 -41.44 29.83 -6.47
C ALA A 10 -41.00 29.95 -7.95
N ILE A 11 -40.53 28.88 -8.54
CA ILE A 11 -40.27 28.78 -9.99
C ILE A 11 -41.18 27.71 -10.59
N TRP A 12 -41.84 28.13 -11.65
CA TRP A 12 -42.92 27.47 -12.38
C TRP A 12 -42.43 26.25 -13.19
N LEU A 13 -43.30 25.21 -13.17
CA LEU A 13 -43.26 24.04 -14.06
C LEU A 13 -43.67 24.47 -15.49
N ILE A 14 -42.84 24.06 -16.47
CA ILE A 14 -43.25 24.04 -17.90
C ILE A 14 -43.24 22.55 -18.31
N SER A 15 -44.45 22.06 -18.59
CA SER A 15 -44.69 20.75 -19.20
C SER A 15 -44.49 20.86 -20.72
N ALA A 16 -43.57 20.10 -21.27
CA ALA A 16 -43.48 19.87 -22.71
C ALA A 16 -43.90 18.40 -23.03
N VAL A 17 -45.01 18.32 -23.73
CA VAL A 17 -45.54 17.11 -24.36
C VAL A 17 -44.76 16.88 -25.66
N CYS A 18 -44.06 15.76 -25.79
CA CYS A 18 -43.54 15.33 -27.09
C CYS A 18 -44.04 13.96 -27.45
N SER A 19 -44.63 13.95 -28.62
CA SER A 19 -45.33 12.91 -29.36
C SER A 19 -44.48 11.70 -29.72
N TRP A 20 -45.13 10.56 -29.70
CA TRP A 20 -44.62 9.24 -30.09
C TRP A 20 -44.43 9.14 -31.65
N GLY A 21 -43.21 8.88 -32.05
CA GLY A 21 -42.89 8.39 -33.41
C GLY A 21 -42.43 6.95 -33.32
N VAL A 22 -43.23 6.03 -33.85
CA VAL A 22 -42.89 4.62 -34.05
C VAL A 22 -42.03 4.49 -35.29
N ALA A 23 -40.74 4.22 -35.16
CA ALA A 23 -39.88 3.86 -36.27
C ALA A 23 -39.67 2.33 -36.26
N ALA A 24 -40.15 1.64 -37.30
CA ALA A 24 -39.87 0.24 -37.53
C ALA A 24 -38.39 0.07 -37.90
N ILE A 25 -37.63 -0.65 -37.04
CA ILE A 25 -36.25 -1.03 -37.35
C ILE A 25 -36.26 -2.41 -37.97
N THR A 26 -35.97 -2.47 -39.27
CA THR A 26 -35.67 -3.73 -39.99
C THR A 26 -34.30 -4.24 -39.55
N ALA A 27 -34.27 -5.39 -38.92
CA ALA A 27 -33.02 -6.07 -38.55
C ALA A 27 -32.31 -6.62 -39.79
N LEU A 28 -31.12 -6.13 -40.08
CA LEU A 28 -30.17 -6.73 -41.02
C LEU A 28 -29.41 -7.88 -40.32
N PRO A 29 -29.17 -9.01 -40.94
CA PRO A 29 -28.38 -10.06 -40.36
C PRO A 29 -26.91 -9.63 -40.30
N SER A 30 -26.37 -9.47 -39.07
CA SER A 30 -24.95 -9.24 -38.82
C SER A 30 -24.20 -10.55 -39.00
N SER A 31 -23.51 -10.73 -40.11
CA SER A 31 -22.52 -11.77 -40.27
C SER A 31 -21.26 -11.41 -39.50
N ALA A 32 -21.16 -11.91 -38.28
CA ALA A 32 -19.93 -11.84 -37.52
C ALA A 32 -18.90 -12.79 -38.13
N SER A 33 -17.92 -12.25 -38.86
CA SER A 33 -16.70 -12.99 -39.18
C SER A 33 -15.93 -13.26 -37.89
N PRO A 34 -15.45 -14.50 -37.67
CA PRO A 34 -14.56 -14.75 -36.53
C PRO A 34 -13.27 -13.97 -36.74
N LEU A 35 -12.98 -13.03 -35.82
CA LEU A 35 -11.69 -12.44 -35.71
C LEU A 35 -10.69 -13.57 -35.42
N ALA A 36 -9.80 -13.80 -36.37
CA ALA A 36 -8.67 -14.69 -36.18
C ALA A 36 -7.83 -14.12 -35.01
N GLU A 37 -7.80 -14.87 -33.92
CA GLU A 37 -6.97 -14.62 -32.77
C GLU A 37 -5.51 -14.64 -33.22
N ALA A 38 -4.88 -13.47 -33.32
CA ALA A 38 -3.45 -13.37 -33.62
C ALA A 38 -2.70 -14.10 -32.49
N PRO A 39 -1.74 -15.00 -32.81
CA PRO A 39 -0.97 -15.66 -31.78
C PRO A 39 -0.24 -14.62 -30.98
N LEU A 40 -0.54 -14.57 -29.66
CA LEU A 40 0.23 -13.82 -28.69
C LEU A 40 1.66 -14.40 -28.72
N VAL A 41 2.55 -13.71 -29.42
CA VAL A 41 3.99 -13.98 -29.31
C VAL A 41 4.36 -13.68 -27.86
N PRO A 42 4.79 -14.66 -27.06
CA PRO A 42 5.33 -14.36 -25.76
C PRO A 42 6.57 -13.51 -25.99
N VAL A 43 6.48 -12.22 -25.69
CA VAL A 43 7.64 -11.36 -25.59
C VAL A 43 8.35 -11.79 -24.32
N ASP A 44 9.27 -12.73 -24.47
CA ASP A 44 10.21 -13.12 -23.41
C ASP A 44 11.18 -11.93 -23.21
N LEU A 45 10.72 -10.94 -22.45
CA LEU A 45 11.52 -9.86 -21.91
C LEU A 45 12.26 -10.38 -20.66
N ALA A 46 12.96 -11.48 -20.80
CA ALA A 46 14.07 -11.80 -19.92
C ALA A 46 15.19 -10.80 -20.22
N GLN A 47 14.98 -9.52 -19.93
CA GLN A 47 16.06 -8.58 -19.78
C GLN A 47 16.99 -9.17 -18.72
N THR A 48 18.21 -9.51 -19.12
CA THR A 48 19.23 -10.01 -18.21
C THR A 48 19.44 -8.90 -17.18
N ARG A 49 18.82 -9.06 -16.02
CA ARG A 49 18.91 -8.13 -14.92
C ARG A 49 20.36 -8.11 -14.46
N ILE A 50 21.04 -6.99 -14.60
CA ILE A 50 22.42 -6.82 -14.15
C ILE A 50 22.37 -6.31 -12.72
N SER A 51 22.73 -7.20 -11.78
CA SER A 51 22.91 -6.81 -10.38
C SER A 51 24.08 -5.82 -10.27
N PRO A 52 23.91 -4.66 -9.63
CA PRO A 52 25.02 -3.75 -9.40
C PRO A 52 26.06 -4.39 -8.47
N PRO A 53 27.35 -4.02 -8.55
CA PRO A 53 28.36 -4.52 -7.64
C PRO A 53 28.03 -4.11 -6.21
N VAL A 54 28.25 -5.01 -5.25
CA VAL A 54 28.10 -4.71 -3.82
C VAL A 54 29.17 -3.72 -3.40
N PRO A 55 28.83 -2.57 -2.84
CA PRO A 55 29.82 -1.62 -2.34
C PRO A 55 30.58 -2.21 -1.13
N PRO A 56 31.81 -1.74 -0.87
CA PRO A 56 32.54 -2.17 0.32
C PRO A 56 31.79 -1.77 1.59
N LEU A 57 31.79 -2.65 2.57
CA LEU A 57 31.24 -2.35 3.90
C LEU A 57 32.03 -1.23 4.58
N PRO A 58 31.38 -0.45 5.47
CA PRO A 58 32.05 0.56 6.25
C PRO A 58 33.20 -0.02 7.08
N THR A 59 34.28 0.72 7.18
CA THR A 59 35.44 0.33 8.01
C THR A 59 35.81 1.48 8.94
N PRO A 60 35.69 1.33 10.29
CA PRO A 60 35.20 0.12 10.98
C PRO A 60 33.69 -0.09 10.79
N LEU A 61 33.28 -1.36 10.80
CA LEU A 61 31.84 -1.70 10.82
C LEU A 61 31.29 -1.43 12.24
N PRO A 62 30.22 -0.64 12.39
CA PRO A 62 29.61 -0.40 13.69
C PRO A 62 29.03 -1.70 14.29
N ALA A 63 29.14 -1.86 15.62
CA ALA A 63 28.51 -2.98 16.32
C ALA A 63 26.99 -2.94 16.20
N PRO A 64 26.31 -4.09 16.10
CA PRO A 64 24.86 -4.14 16.04
C PRO A 64 24.20 -3.42 17.21
N GLN A 65 23.18 -2.62 16.90
CA GLN A 65 22.43 -1.84 17.87
C GLN A 65 20.96 -1.77 17.45
N ALA A 66 20.05 -2.10 18.37
CA ALA A 66 18.64 -1.86 18.16
C ALA A 66 18.37 -0.33 18.11
N PRO A 67 17.53 0.15 17.17
CA PRO A 67 17.10 1.53 17.14
C PRO A 67 16.47 1.93 18.47
N ALA A 68 16.80 3.13 18.96
CA ALA A 68 16.15 3.68 20.15
C ALA A 68 14.69 4.02 19.81
N ILE A 69 13.75 3.52 20.62
CA ILE A 69 12.33 3.83 20.47
C ILE A 69 12.04 5.25 20.98
N ASP A 70 12.76 5.67 22.01
CA ASP A 70 12.66 7.00 22.63
C ASP A 70 13.66 7.94 21.95
N GLY A 71 13.20 8.76 21.02
CA GLY A 71 14.07 9.69 20.30
C GLY A 71 13.45 10.24 19.02
N ILE A 72 14.28 10.50 18.03
CA ILE A 72 13.88 11.05 16.72
C ILE A 72 13.42 9.96 15.76
N VAL A 73 12.60 9.03 16.24
CA VAL A 73 12.02 7.91 15.51
C VAL A 73 10.63 8.27 15.04
N GLY A 74 10.33 8.03 13.78
CA GLY A 74 9.00 8.12 13.23
C GLY A 74 8.38 6.72 13.08
N LEU A 75 7.79 6.18 14.15
CA LEU A 75 7.00 4.95 14.10
C LEU A 75 5.51 5.32 14.01
N LEU A 76 4.91 5.08 12.86
CA LEU A 76 3.53 5.45 12.57
C LEU A 76 2.65 4.19 12.58
N PRO A 77 1.53 4.15 13.34
CA PRO A 77 0.62 3.02 13.35
C PRO A 77 -0.11 2.86 12.00
N GLU A 78 -0.31 3.96 11.30
CA GLU A 78 -0.92 4.03 9.98
C GLU A 78 -0.28 5.15 9.15
N PRO A 79 -0.36 5.10 7.82
CA PRO A 79 0.19 6.15 6.97
C PRO A 79 -0.58 7.46 7.12
N THR A 80 0.10 8.60 6.99
CA THR A 80 -0.52 9.92 7.00
C THR A 80 -0.91 10.39 5.59
N ASP A 81 -0.06 10.06 4.61
CA ASP A 81 -0.17 10.54 3.23
C ASP A 81 0.06 9.38 2.24
N ASP A 82 0.80 9.62 1.17
CA ASP A 82 1.24 8.64 0.19
C ASP A 82 1.98 7.47 0.88
N ILE A 83 1.52 6.26 0.61
CA ILE A 83 2.13 5.04 1.11
C ILE A 83 3.10 4.40 0.12
N GLY A 84 3.23 4.97 -1.08
CA GLY A 84 3.95 4.34 -2.17
C GLY A 84 3.29 3.04 -2.65
N ILE A 85 4.11 2.11 -3.10
CA ILE A 85 3.65 0.87 -3.75
C ILE A 85 3.85 -0.37 -2.89
N GLY A 86 4.51 -0.25 -1.74
CA GLY A 86 4.79 -1.37 -0.86
C GLY A 86 5.66 -0.98 0.32
N HIS A 87 6.31 -1.97 0.90
CA HIS A 87 7.19 -1.77 2.04
C HIS A 87 8.38 -2.72 2.06
N LEU A 88 9.48 -2.28 2.68
CA LEU A 88 10.69 -3.05 2.92
C LEU A 88 10.66 -3.66 4.33
N ARG A 89 10.77 -4.99 4.43
CA ARG A 89 10.63 -5.77 5.66
C ARG A 89 11.58 -6.96 5.72
N PRO A 90 11.73 -7.61 6.88
CA PRO A 90 12.30 -8.96 6.96
C PRO A 90 11.56 -9.94 6.04
N ARG A 91 12.31 -10.78 5.32
CA ARG A 91 11.73 -11.78 4.41
C ARG A 91 10.98 -12.86 5.18
N ASP A 92 11.64 -13.43 6.18
CA ASP A 92 11.04 -14.43 7.06
C ASP A 92 10.35 -13.73 8.24
N LEU A 93 9.06 -13.98 8.37
CA LEU A 93 8.20 -13.48 9.45
C LEU A 93 7.78 -14.58 10.42
N SER A 94 8.39 -15.76 10.36
CA SER A 94 8.07 -16.90 11.23
C SER A 94 8.18 -16.57 12.72
N PHE A 95 9.05 -15.61 13.07
CA PHE A 95 9.21 -15.12 14.44
C PHE A 95 7.94 -14.42 14.97
N LEU A 96 7.08 -13.84 14.12
CA LEU A 96 5.81 -13.24 14.54
C LEU A 96 4.75 -14.28 14.89
N ASN A 97 4.89 -15.50 14.39
CA ASN A 97 3.97 -16.63 14.60
C ASN A 97 4.46 -17.61 15.66
N SER A 98 5.64 -17.38 16.24
CA SER A 98 6.18 -18.20 17.32
C SER A 98 5.38 -17.98 18.62
N PRO A 99 5.18 -18.99 19.47
CA PRO A 99 4.66 -18.80 20.83
C PRO A 99 5.44 -17.77 21.65
N ASP A 100 6.75 -17.68 21.39
CA ASP A 100 7.68 -16.75 22.06
C ASP A 100 7.93 -15.48 21.24
N TRP A 101 6.98 -15.11 20.38
CA TRP A 101 7.14 -13.95 19.48
C TRP A 101 7.54 -12.66 20.22
N ALA A 102 7.04 -12.47 21.46
CA ALA A 102 7.30 -11.26 22.24
C ALA A 102 8.78 -11.11 22.64
N ASP A 103 9.55 -12.20 22.64
CA ASP A 103 10.97 -12.23 22.95
C ASP A 103 11.86 -12.11 21.70
N SER A 104 11.26 -12.00 20.52
CA SER A 104 12.02 -11.88 19.28
C SER A 104 12.85 -10.59 19.27
N PRO A 105 14.15 -10.67 18.92
CA PRO A 105 15.01 -9.50 18.82
C PRO A 105 14.68 -8.61 17.61
N TYR A 106 13.74 -9.01 16.75
CA TYR A 106 13.42 -8.33 15.49
C TYR A 106 12.13 -7.53 15.52
N LEU A 107 11.46 -7.46 16.69
CA LEU A 107 10.22 -6.71 16.83
C LEU A 107 10.41 -5.20 16.62
N THR A 108 9.30 -4.54 16.30
CA THR A 108 9.24 -3.10 16.03
C THR A 108 10.15 -2.73 14.87
N ALA A 109 11.18 -1.93 15.10
CA ALA A 109 12.22 -1.57 14.15
C ALA A 109 13.55 -2.29 14.44
N ASN A 110 13.58 -3.18 15.45
CA ASN A 110 14.82 -3.79 15.93
C ASN A 110 15.49 -4.72 14.90
N TRP A 111 14.75 -5.19 13.90
CA TRP A 111 15.31 -5.95 12.80
C TRP A 111 16.42 -5.20 12.04
N LEU A 112 16.47 -3.86 12.13
CA LEU A 112 17.52 -3.04 11.54
C LEU A 112 18.90 -3.34 12.12
N GLN A 113 19.01 -3.87 13.36
CA GLN A 113 20.30 -4.29 13.93
C GLN A 113 20.94 -5.46 13.20
N ALA A 114 20.15 -6.22 12.41
CA ALA A 114 20.58 -7.36 11.62
C ALA A 114 20.59 -7.08 10.11
N ALA A 115 20.17 -5.90 9.70
CA ALA A 115 20.10 -5.48 8.29
C ALA A 115 21.44 -4.90 7.80
N ALA A 116 21.68 -5.05 6.48
CA ALA A 116 22.72 -4.32 5.76
C ALA A 116 22.19 -3.94 4.37
N ILE A 117 21.93 -2.64 4.18
CA ILE A 117 21.30 -2.09 2.98
C ILE A 117 22.22 -1.00 2.44
N PRO A 118 22.90 -1.23 1.29
CA PRO A 118 23.61 -0.14 0.62
C PRO A 118 22.59 0.83 0.02
N ILE A 119 22.78 2.11 0.24
CA ILE A 119 21.89 3.16 -0.22
C ILE A 119 22.59 4.08 -1.23
N TYR A 120 21.80 4.50 -2.22
CA TYR A 120 22.25 5.25 -3.38
C TYR A 120 21.38 6.49 -3.57
N ILE A 121 21.94 7.52 -4.21
CA ILE A 121 21.21 8.75 -4.54
C ILE A 121 20.20 8.49 -5.66
N GLU A 122 20.60 7.66 -6.63
CA GLU A 122 19.80 7.31 -7.80
C GLU A 122 20.14 5.89 -8.30
N PRO A 123 19.29 5.25 -9.11
CA PRO A 123 19.56 3.95 -9.73
C PRO A 123 20.85 4.00 -10.57
N ASN A 124 21.72 3.03 -10.38
CA ASN A 124 23.05 2.97 -11.02
C ASN A 124 23.96 4.17 -10.72
N GLY A 125 23.59 5.00 -9.77
CA GLY A 125 24.33 6.18 -9.36
C GLY A 125 25.39 5.92 -8.29
N SER A 126 25.87 7.00 -7.70
CA SER A 126 26.88 6.93 -6.66
C SER A 126 26.33 6.30 -5.38
N HIS A 127 27.07 5.34 -4.84
CA HIS A 127 26.81 4.79 -3.51
C HIS A 127 26.99 5.90 -2.46
N TRP A 128 25.90 6.19 -1.72
CA TRP A 128 25.88 7.26 -0.76
C TRP A 128 26.30 6.80 0.65
N GLY A 129 25.98 5.56 1.01
CA GLY A 129 26.26 5.02 2.33
C GLY A 129 25.48 3.75 2.62
N TRP A 130 25.35 3.41 3.89
CA TRP A 130 24.73 2.19 4.36
C TRP A 130 23.70 2.45 5.46
N ILE A 131 22.62 1.66 5.47
CA ILE A 131 21.87 1.34 6.69
C ILE A 131 22.37 -0.04 7.12
N VAL A 132 23.15 -0.11 8.18
CA VAL A 132 23.79 -1.35 8.62
C VAL A 132 23.86 -1.44 10.14
N ASN A 133 23.49 -2.62 10.68
CA ASN A 133 23.56 -2.90 12.10
C ASN A 133 22.82 -1.88 13.00
N GLY A 134 21.74 -1.24 12.50
CA GLY A 134 21.03 -0.18 13.23
C GLY A 134 21.67 1.20 13.15
N TRP A 135 22.60 1.40 12.23
CA TRP A 135 23.29 2.67 11.98
C TRP A 135 23.03 3.15 10.56
N LEU A 136 22.94 4.46 10.41
CA LEU A 136 23.10 5.17 9.14
C LEU A 136 24.57 5.56 9.01
N VAL A 137 25.23 5.08 7.97
CA VAL A 137 26.68 5.28 7.75
C VAL A 137 26.88 5.94 6.39
N PRO A 138 26.81 7.28 6.29
CA PRO A 138 27.14 8.00 5.06
C PRO A 138 28.63 7.86 4.73
N ASN A 139 28.96 7.79 3.45
CA ASN A 139 30.36 7.69 3.01
C ASN A 139 31.22 8.85 3.51
N GLY A 140 32.33 8.53 4.14
CA GLY A 140 33.27 9.52 4.66
C GLY A 140 32.79 10.33 5.88
N GLN A 141 31.67 9.92 6.51
CA GLN A 141 31.13 10.60 7.69
C GLN A 141 31.07 9.68 8.91
N THR A 142 30.85 10.25 10.07
CA THR A 142 30.67 9.49 11.30
C THR A 142 29.33 8.74 11.26
N PRO A 143 29.29 7.46 11.67
CA PRO A 143 28.05 6.72 11.80
C PRO A 143 27.08 7.39 12.77
N LEU A 144 25.80 7.38 12.41
CA LEU A 144 24.69 7.92 13.19
C LEU A 144 23.80 6.76 13.64
N ALA A 145 23.60 6.60 14.95
CA ALA A 145 22.70 5.58 15.47
C ALA A 145 21.24 5.90 15.09
N LEU A 146 20.59 4.97 14.43
CA LEU A 146 19.17 5.13 14.06
C LEU A 146 18.29 5.25 15.31
N GLY A 147 17.35 6.18 15.26
CA GLY A 147 16.45 6.49 16.37
C GLY A 147 17.05 7.33 17.49
N ARG A 148 18.36 7.48 17.56
CA ARG A 148 19.06 8.32 18.56
C ARG A 148 19.71 9.54 17.91
N ASP A 149 20.54 9.33 16.90
CA ASP A 149 21.35 10.39 16.26
C ASP A 149 20.80 10.72 14.86
N ALA A 150 20.07 9.79 14.26
CA ALA A 150 19.36 9.96 12.98
C ALA A 150 17.90 9.55 13.12
N SER A 151 16.99 10.36 12.59
CA SER A 151 15.58 10.00 12.48
C SER A 151 15.39 8.91 11.43
N PHE A 152 14.35 8.11 11.61
CA PHE A 152 13.80 7.25 10.56
C PHE A 152 12.28 7.28 10.62
N SER A 153 11.62 6.86 9.54
CA SER A 153 10.16 6.81 9.44
C SER A 153 9.73 5.44 8.94
N MET A 154 8.86 4.78 9.69
CA MET A 154 8.37 3.46 9.37
C MET A 154 6.87 3.37 9.66
N LEU A 155 6.16 2.56 8.88
CA LEU A 155 4.76 2.23 9.09
C LEU A 155 4.63 0.89 9.81
N GLN A 156 3.66 0.78 10.71
CA GLN A 156 3.29 -0.51 11.28
C GLN A 156 2.61 -1.37 10.21
N THR A 157 3.25 -2.46 9.82
CA THR A 157 2.79 -3.33 8.73
C THR A 157 2.35 -4.71 9.20
N TYR A 158 2.73 -5.08 10.41
CA TYR A 158 2.30 -6.26 11.14
C TYR A 158 2.10 -5.91 12.61
N TYR A 159 1.48 -6.78 13.39
CA TYR A 159 1.15 -6.53 14.79
C TYR A 159 2.29 -5.89 15.61
N ALA A 160 3.50 -6.36 15.43
CA ALA A 160 4.67 -5.91 16.18
C ALA A 160 5.86 -5.56 15.27
N LEU A 161 5.61 -5.24 14.01
CA LEU A 161 6.66 -4.94 13.03
C LEU A 161 6.36 -3.63 12.31
N PHE A 162 7.39 -2.80 12.20
CA PHE A 162 7.40 -1.59 11.39
C PHE A 162 8.34 -1.77 10.20
N SER A 163 7.99 -1.16 9.07
CA SER A 163 8.67 -1.30 7.79
C SER A 163 8.82 0.04 7.09
N PHE A 164 9.85 0.19 6.27
CA PHE A 164 10.01 1.39 5.46
C PHE A 164 9.05 1.38 4.28
N PRO A 165 8.29 2.47 4.02
CA PRO A 165 7.51 2.61 2.79
C PRO A 165 8.42 2.57 1.56
N VAL A 166 7.99 1.84 0.52
CA VAL A 166 8.63 1.78 -0.79
C VAL A 166 7.80 2.58 -1.76
N THR A 167 8.38 3.62 -2.34
CA THR A 167 7.69 4.59 -3.21
C THR A 167 7.77 4.22 -4.68
N GLU A 168 8.80 3.49 -5.10
CA GLU A 168 8.99 3.06 -6.48
C GLU A 168 9.69 1.69 -6.54
N ILE A 169 9.31 0.84 -7.50
CA ILE A 169 10.03 -0.38 -7.88
C ILE A 169 10.22 -0.37 -9.40
N ARG A 170 11.45 -0.57 -9.84
CA ARG A 170 11.81 -0.63 -11.26
C ARG A 170 11.99 -2.07 -11.71
N GLN A 171 11.79 -2.31 -12.99
CA GLN A 171 11.96 -3.65 -13.58
C GLN A 171 13.40 -4.17 -13.48
N ASP A 172 14.38 -3.26 -13.46
CA ASP A 172 15.80 -3.59 -13.31
C ASP A 172 16.21 -3.93 -11.88
N GLY A 173 15.27 -3.90 -10.93
CA GLY A 173 15.46 -4.32 -9.54
C GLY A 173 15.82 -3.20 -8.58
N TRP A 174 15.94 -1.98 -9.07
CA TRP A 174 16.06 -0.83 -8.19
C TRP A 174 14.72 -0.50 -7.56
N PHE A 175 14.75 -0.12 -6.27
CA PHE A 175 13.59 0.41 -5.58
C PHE A 175 13.97 1.63 -4.76
N GLN A 176 13.02 2.56 -4.65
CA GLN A 176 13.13 3.71 -3.78
C GLN A 176 12.32 3.47 -2.52
N PHE A 177 12.88 3.80 -1.37
CA PHE A 177 12.19 3.71 -0.09
C PHE A 177 12.40 4.97 0.75
N GLN A 178 11.40 5.30 1.53
CA GLN A 178 11.45 6.42 2.46
C GLN A 178 12.04 5.94 3.79
N TYR A 179 13.24 6.38 4.11
CA TYR A 179 13.91 6.00 5.36
C TYR A 179 13.82 7.06 6.45
N THR A 180 13.47 8.32 6.09
CA THR A 180 13.18 9.40 7.03
C THR A 180 11.88 10.10 6.64
N PRO A 181 11.28 10.95 7.47
CA PRO A 181 10.05 11.67 7.13
C PRO A 181 10.13 12.50 5.84
N VAL A 182 11.33 12.90 5.43
CA VAL A 182 11.55 13.76 4.25
C VAL A 182 12.65 13.22 3.31
N GLY A 183 13.19 12.04 3.59
CA GLY A 183 14.33 11.49 2.84
C GLY A 183 14.04 10.13 2.24
N ASN A 184 14.26 10.03 0.93
CA ASN A 184 14.22 8.79 0.17
C ASN A 184 15.63 8.35 -0.20
N ALA A 185 15.82 7.05 -0.35
CA ALA A 185 17.04 6.44 -0.86
C ALA A 185 16.70 5.34 -1.86
N TRP A 186 17.62 5.07 -2.76
CA TRP A 186 17.56 3.94 -3.68
C TRP A 186 18.36 2.76 -3.11
N ALA A 187 17.84 1.56 -3.30
CA ALA A 187 18.55 0.32 -3.06
C ALA A 187 18.21 -0.70 -4.15
N HIS A 188 18.92 -1.82 -4.17
CA HIS A 188 18.69 -2.87 -5.16
C HIS A 188 18.26 -4.17 -4.48
N ILE A 189 17.30 -4.87 -5.06
CA ILE A 189 16.72 -6.07 -4.42
C ILE A 189 17.72 -7.21 -4.27
N ASP A 190 18.75 -7.29 -5.12
CA ASP A 190 19.81 -8.30 -5.01
C ASP A 190 20.76 -8.04 -3.81
N HIS A 191 20.64 -6.89 -3.18
CA HIS A 191 21.43 -6.52 -2.01
C HIS A 191 20.68 -6.70 -0.69
N LEU A 192 19.48 -7.28 -0.72
CA LEU A 192 18.63 -7.40 0.47
C LEU A 192 18.99 -8.58 1.39
N ASN A 193 20.03 -9.34 1.03
CA ASN A 193 20.54 -10.48 1.80
C ASN A 193 21.99 -10.28 2.28
N LEU A 194 22.47 -9.05 2.35
CA LEU A 194 23.85 -8.74 2.76
C LEU A 194 24.03 -8.71 4.29
N GLY A 195 22.93 -8.55 5.04
CA GLY A 195 22.93 -8.61 6.51
C GLY A 195 22.87 -10.04 7.03
N SER A 196 22.72 -10.18 8.34
CA SER A 196 22.41 -11.47 8.97
C SER A 196 20.90 -11.80 8.91
N LEU A 197 20.08 -10.89 8.43
CA LEU A 197 18.66 -11.05 8.19
C LEU A 197 18.36 -10.71 6.73
N ASP A 198 17.74 -11.65 6.02
CA ASP A 198 17.26 -11.42 4.67
C ASP A 198 16.05 -10.47 4.68
N LEU A 199 16.05 -9.53 3.74
CA LEU A 199 14.96 -8.56 3.57
C LEU A 199 14.18 -8.84 2.29
N ALA A 200 12.98 -8.28 2.20
CA ALA A 200 12.14 -8.33 1.01
C ALA A 200 11.35 -7.02 0.85
N VAL A 201 11.07 -6.67 -0.39
CA VAL A 201 10.04 -5.68 -0.71
C VAL A 201 8.73 -6.43 -0.94
N GLU A 202 7.68 -6.02 -0.25
CA GLU A 202 6.32 -6.53 -0.39
C GLU A 202 5.41 -5.42 -0.87
N THR A 203 4.57 -5.69 -1.88
CA THR A 203 3.59 -4.70 -2.35
C THR A 203 2.42 -4.60 -1.38
N TRP A 204 1.73 -3.46 -1.38
CA TRP A 204 0.56 -3.27 -0.51
C TRP A 204 -0.57 -4.23 -0.89
N GLU A 205 -0.75 -4.52 -2.18
CA GLU A 205 -1.74 -5.49 -2.64
C GLU A 205 -1.52 -6.87 -2.00
N ASN A 206 -0.28 -7.36 -2.01
CA ASN A 206 0.06 -8.63 -1.36
C ASN A 206 -0.16 -8.57 0.14
N ARG A 207 0.24 -7.46 0.77
CA ARG A 207 0.06 -7.27 2.21
C ARG A 207 -1.41 -7.25 2.63
N PHE A 208 -2.28 -6.57 1.87
CA PHE A 208 -3.72 -6.54 2.16
C PHE A 208 -4.38 -7.91 1.94
N LEU A 209 -3.98 -8.65 0.88
CA LEU A 209 -4.47 -10.02 0.66
C LEU A 209 -4.04 -10.97 1.78
N ASP A 210 -2.80 -10.88 2.24
CA ASP A 210 -2.28 -11.70 3.34
C ASP A 210 -3.00 -11.41 4.67
N MET A 211 -3.36 -10.15 4.91
CA MET A 211 -4.10 -9.75 6.12
C MET A 211 -5.53 -10.30 6.14
N GLY A 212 -6.14 -10.45 4.97
CA GLY A 212 -7.48 -11.01 4.79
C GLY A 212 -8.63 -10.05 5.13
N TRP A 213 -8.36 -8.88 5.73
CA TRP A 213 -9.37 -7.85 5.92
C TRP A 213 -8.75 -6.46 6.13
N VAL A 214 -9.55 -5.44 5.82
CA VAL A 214 -9.17 -4.03 5.95
C VAL A 214 -10.35 -3.22 6.49
N GLU A 215 -10.05 -2.03 7.00
CA GLU A 215 -11.05 -1.05 7.43
C GLU A 215 -10.74 0.33 6.84
N TYR A 216 -11.74 1.23 6.88
CA TYR A 216 -11.52 2.61 6.45
C TYR A 216 -10.65 3.35 7.44
N ARG A 217 -9.68 4.10 6.92
CA ARG A 217 -8.86 5.01 7.73
C ARG A 217 -9.66 6.20 8.26
N GLN A 218 -10.66 6.66 7.51
CA GLN A 218 -11.52 7.77 7.91
C GLN A 218 -12.85 7.21 8.42
N HIS A 219 -13.02 7.19 9.73
CA HIS A 219 -14.25 6.75 10.36
C HIS A 219 -15.44 7.63 9.94
N GLY A 220 -16.59 7.01 9.70
CA GLY A 220 -17.82 7.69 9.33
C GLY A 220 -17.99 8.00 7.85
N LEU A 221 -17.02 7.69 6.99
CA LEU A 221 -17.18 7.77 5.55
C LEU A 221 -17.80 6.49 4.98
N SER A 222 -18.48 6.67 3.85
CA SER A 222 -18.99 5.56 3.03
C SER A 222 -18.35 5.66 1.64
N GLN A 223 -18.11 4.51 1.01
CA GLN A 223 -17.67 4.43 -0.37
C GLN A 223 -18.67 3.64 -1.21
N SER A 224 -18.64 3.87 -2.53
CA SER A 224 -19.41 3.05 -3.45
C SER A 224 -18.75 1.69 -3.64
N LEU A 225 -19.56 0.63 -3.59
CA LEU A 225 -19.23 -0.68 -4.12
C LEU A 225 -19.68 -0.72 -5.58
N ASN A 226 -18.79 -1.02 -6.50
CA ASN A 226 -19.04 -0.96 -7.93
C ASN A 226 -18.96 -2.35 -8.56
N SER A 227 -19.67 -2.60 -9.66
CA SER A 227 -19.58 -3.85 -10.42
C SER A 227 -18.31 -3.97 -11.26
N ALA A 228 -17.59 -2.86 -11.47
CA ALA A 228 -16.35 -2.80 -12.24
C ALA A 228 -15.37 -1.80 -11.60
N PRO A 229 -14.04 -1.92 -11.85
CA PRO A 229 -13.01 -1.03 -11.26
C PRO A 229 -12.99 0.35 -11.96
N ASN A 230 -14.06 1.09 -11.84
CA ASN A 230 -14.21 2.45 -12.35
C ASN A 230 -15.29 3.22 -11.60
N SER A 231 -15.25 4.54 -11.68
CA SER A 231 -16.18 5.46 -10.99
C SER A 231 -17.46 5.77 -11.78
N ASN A 232 -17.85 4.94 -12.75
CA ASN A 232 -19.07 5.17 -13.50
C ASN A 232 -20.29 4.95 -12.60
N SER A 233 -21.14 5.94 -12.46
CA SER A 233 -22.34 5.88 -11.61
C SER A 233 -23.33 4.77 -11.98
N GLY A 234 -23.31 4.29 -13.21
CA GLY A 234 -24.10 3.13 -13.65
C GLY A 234 -23.64 1.78 -13.08
N ASN A 235 -22.47 1.75 -12.49
CA ASN A 235 -21.87 0.53 -11.93
C ASN A 235 -22.03 0.37 -10.42
N ILE A 236 -22.68 1.32 -9.74
CA ILE A 236 -22.83 1.28 -8.29
C ILE A 236 -23.79 0.15 -7.90
N LEU A 237 -23.26 -0.82 -7.15
CA LEU A 237 -24.01 -1.93 -6.55
C LEU A 237 -24.61 -1.56 -5.20
N GLY A 238 -23.91 -0.73 -4.43
CA GLY A 238 -24.30 -0.33 -3.10
C GLY A 238 -23.30 0.63 -2.46
N LEU A 239 -23.53 0.92 -1.17
CA LEU A 239 -22.62 1.70 -0.35
C LEU A 239 -22.00 0.80 0.72
N ILE A 240 -20.71 0.95 0.92
CA ILE A 240 -19.97 0.33 2.01
C ILE A 240 -19.93 1.34 3.15
N GLY A 241 -20.56 1.01 4.26
CA GLY A 241 -20.59 1.86 5.45
C GLY A 241 -19.39 1.62 6.39
N PRO A 242 -19.26 2.43 7.45
CA PRO A 242 -18.20 2.26 8.45
C PRO A 242 -18.30 0.97 9.26
N ASN A 243 -19.48 0.37 9.34
CA ASN A 243 -19.73 -0.89 10.05
C ASN A 243 -19.71 -2.07 9.07
N SER A 244 -18.62 -2.22 8.33
CA SER A 244 -18.45 -3.25 7.32
C SER A 244 -17.19 -4.05 7.57
N PHE A 245 -17.29 -5.35 7.41
CA PHE A 245 -16.14 -6.24 7.30
C PHE A 245 -15.76 -6.32 5.83
N ILE A 246 -14.55 -5.87 5.48
CA ILE A 246 -14.07 -5.72 4.10
C ILE A 246 -12.91 -6.69 3.87
N GLU A 247 -13.16 -7.71 3.06
CA GLU A 247 -12.19 -8.74 2.70
C GLU A 247 -11.63 -8.46 1.29
N PRO A 248 -10.33 -8.16 1.15
CA PRO A 248 -9.68 -8.02 -0.15
C PRO A 248 -9.65 -9.34 -0.92
N LEU A 249 -9.95 -9.31 -2.23
CA LEU A 249 -9.95 -10.48 -3.10
C LEU A 249 -8.95 -10.35 -4.26
N ALA A 250 -8.85 -9.17 -4.86
CA ALA A 250 -7.95 -8.88 -5.97
C ALA A 250 -7.73 -7.37 -6.12
N PHE A 251 -6.73 -6.99 -6.92
CA PHE A 251 -6.37 -5.60 -7.19
C PHE A 251 -6.29 -5.32 -8.69
N ASN A 252 -6.66 -4.08 -9.07
CA ASN A 252 -6.49 -3.53 -10.40
C ASN A 252 -6.18 -2.02 -10.28
N GLY A 253 -4.90 -1.66 -10.21
CA GLY A 253 -4.45 -0.31 -9.93
C GLY A 253 -5.01 0.18 -8.58
N ASP A 254 -5.65 1.36 -8.57
CA ASP A 254 -6.23 1.96 -7.35
C ASP A 254 -7.53 1.30 -6.88
N TRP A 255 -7.97 0.24 -7.56
CA TRP A 255 -9.18 -0.48 -7.24
C TRP A 255 -8.88 -1.83 -6.61
N MET A 256 -9.67 -2.16 -5.60
CA MET A 256 -9.64 -3.42 -4.88
C MET A 256 -10.98 -4.13 -5.06
N GLN A 257 -10.96 -5.36 -5.56
CA GLN A 257 -12.12 -6.24 -5.49
C GLN A 257 -12.26 -6.73 -4.07
N VAL A 258 -13.46 -6.63 -3.54
CA VAL A 258 -13.73 -6.95 -2.13
C VAL A 258 -14.98 -7.79 -1.98
N ARG A 259 -14.99 -8.58 -0.92
CA ARG A 259 -16.21 -9.12 -0.32
C ARG A 259 -16.54 -8.29 0.91
N VAL A 260 -17.71 -7.67 0.91
CA VAL A 260 -18.17 -6.80 2.00
C VAL A 260 -19.33 -7.47 2.72
N THR A 261 -19.20 -7.64 4.04
CA THR A 261 -20.26 -8.11 4.92
C THR A 261 -20.66 -7.00 5.88
N GLN A 262 -21.92 -6.60 5.82
CA GLN A 262 -22.44 -5.51 6.66
C GLN A 262 -23.90 -5.77 7.08
N PRO A 263 -24.32 -5.37 8.33
CA PRO A 263 -23.49 -4.68 9.32
C PRO A 263 -22.53 -5.62 10.05
N ALA A 264 -21.37 -5.07 10.46
CA ALA A 264 -20.38 -5.75 11.28
C ALA A 264 -19.85 -4.79 12.36
N GLU A 265 -19.29 -5.33 13.43
CA GLU A 265 -18.58 -4.59 14.48
C GLU A 265 -17.18 -5.22 14.63
N GLY A 266 -16.16 -4.52 14.18
CA GLY A 266 -14.82 -5.09 14.03
C GLY A 266 -14.88 -6.36 13.16
N CYS A 267 -14.42 -7.48 13.71
CA CYS A 267 -14.43 -8.79 13.06
C CYS A 267 -15.72 -9.59 13.26
N THR A 268 -16.71 -9.05 13.97
CA THR A 268 -17.94 -9.76 14.29
C THR A 268 -19.06 -9.36 13.35
N VAL A 269 -19.55 -10.33 12.60
CA VAL A 269 -20.74 -10.15 11.75
C VAL A 269 -21.98 -10.05 12.62
N LEU A 270 -22.79 -8.99 12.43
CA LEU A 270 -23.99 -8.74 13.22
C LEU A 270 -25.22 -9.44 12.63
N PRO A 271 -26.28 -9.68 13.44
CA PRO A 271 -27.53 -10.26 12.95
C PRO A 271 -28.13 -9.43 11.82
N GLY A 272 -28.59 -10.12 10.76
CA GLY A 272 -29.17 -9.49 9.58
C GLY A 272 -28.14 -8.99 8.56
N ALA A 273 -26.86 -9.26 8.76
CA ALA A 273 -25.84 -8.90 7.80
C ALA A 273 -26.05 -9.60 6.46
N ALA A 274 -25.72 -8.88 5.38
CA ALA A 274 -25.67 -9.38 4.01
C ALA A 274 -24.25 -9.24 3.47
N THR A 275 -23.87 -10.14 2.55
CA THR A 275 -22.57 -10.14 1.92
C THR A 275 -22.73 -9.80 0.44
N GLN A 276 -21.87 -8.93 -0.09
CA GLN A 276 -21.85 -8.54 -1.48
C GLN A 276 -20.40 -8.41 -1.98
N GLU A 277 -20.14 -8.81 -3.22
CA GLU A 277 -18.82 -8.63 -3.86
C GLU A 277 -18.87 -7.49 -4.88
N GLY A 278 -17.75 -6.80 -5.04
CA GLY A 278 -17.60 -5.72 -6.00
C GLY A 278 -16.25 -5.05 -5.90
N TRP A 279 -16.14 -3.87 -6.49
CA TRP A 279 -14.92 -3.07 -6.55
C TRP A 279 -15.08 -1.80 -5.74
N MET A 280 -14.08 -1.47 -4.95
CA MET A 280 -13.94 -0.18 -4.24
C MET A 280 -12.57 0.43 -4.49
N ARG A 281 -12.43 1.74 -4.32
CA ARG A 281 -11.10 2.35 -4.32
C ARG A 281 -10.42 2.08 -2.98
N TRP A 282 -9.17 1.63 -3.05
CA TRP A 282 -8.32 1.49 -1.87
C TRP A 282 -7.28 2.61 -1.76
N ARG A 283 -7.08 3.35 -2.86
CA ARG A 283 -6.16 4.48 -2.96
C ARG A 283 -6.90 5.69 -3.55
N ASN A 284 -6.61 6.90 -3.07
CA ASN A 284 -7.13 8.14 -3.64
C ASN A 284 -6.29 8.60 -4.84
N ASP A 285 -6.62 9.77 -5.41
CA ASP A 285 -5.93 10.31 -6.60
C ASP A 285 -4.52 10.85 -6.26
N ASP A 286 -4.19 11.03 -4.98
CA ASP A 286 -2.90 11.49 -4.47
C ASP A 286 -2.08 10.32 -3.88
N ASP A 287 -2.35 9.08 -4.29
CA ASP A 287 -1.71 7.85 -3.83
C ASP A 287 -1.83 7.56 -2.32
N GLY A 288 -2.66 8.31 -1.62
CA GLY A 288 -2.98 8.06 -0.20
C GLY A 288 -3.91 6.86 -0.03
N SER A 289 -3.62 5.99 0.94
CA SER A 289 -4.49 4.85 1.23
C SER A 289 -5.79 5.28 1.88
N LEU A 290 -6.91 4.79 1.34
CA LEU A 290 -8.26 4.97 1.90
C LEU A 290 -8.60 3.90 2.94
N VAL A 291 -7.88 2.80 2.93
CA VAL A 291 -8.05 1.67 3.85
C VAL A 291 -6.73 1.34 4.54
N TRP A 292 -6.83 0.70 5.68
CA TRP A 292 -5.68 0.14 6.37
C TRP A 292 -6.11 -1.12 7.11
N PHE A 293 -5.17 -1.92 7.50
CA PHE A 293 -5.45 -3.07 8.35
C PHE A 293 -5.31 -2.68 9.83
N PRO A 294 -6.13 -3.20 10.72
CA PRO A 294 -5.93 -2.99 12.14
C PRO A 294 -4.67 -3.74 12.59
N PRO A 295 -3.76 -3.07 13.30
CA PRO A 295 -2.47 -3.66 13.68
C PRO A 295 -2.59 -4.93 14.51
N LYS A 296 -3.66 -5.06 15.26
CA LYS A 296 -3.90 -6.20 16.17
C LYS A 296 -4.61 -7.39 15.52
N GLY A 297 -4.99 -7.25 14.24
CA GLY A 297 -5.82 -8.27 13.60
C GLY A 297 -7.23 -8.39 14.21
N CYS A 298 -7.89 -9.47 13.89
CA CYS A 298 -9.13 -9.88 14.56
C CYS A 298 -8.81 -10.77 15.79
#